data_045dbf9a21f25abf92e97e3cf73267a5
#
_entry.id   045dbf9a21f25abf92e97e3cf73267a5
#
_cell.length_a   1.000
_cell.length_b   1.000
_cell.length_c   1.000
_cell.angle_alpha   90.00
_cell.angle_beta   90.00
_cell.angle_gamma   90.00
#
_symmetry.space_group_name_H-M   'P 1'
#
loop_
_entity.id
_entity.type
_entity.pdbx_description
1 polymer ?
#
loop_
_entity_poly.entity_id
_entity_poly.type
_entity_poly.pdbx_seq_one_letter_code
_entity_poly.pdbx_strand_id
1 'polypeptide(L)'
;MFLSTYENNIDKKGRVSVPAQFRSHLSNLGFNSIICFPSFNQQCWEAWPQYRIEKISDALDNINPFEEKKDYFATSILSESVNLIFDTEGRISLTKKLLQHSKIKTRILF
;
A
#
# COMPACT_ATOMS: atom_id res chain seq x y z
N MET A 1 4.69 3.29 -14.28
CA MET A 1 3.31 3.64 -13.95
C MET A 1 2.43 2.40 -14.04
N PHE A 2 1.61 2.15 -13.05
CA PHE A 2 0.69 1.02 -13.08
C PHE A 2 -0.55 1.41 -13.87
N LEU A 3 -0.80 0.69 -14.96
CA LEU A 3 -1.91 0.99 -15.88
C LEU A 3 -3.20 0.24 -15.53
N SER A 4 -3.11 -0.73 -14.63
CA SER A 4 -4.26 -1.53 -14.23
C SER A 4 -4.18 -1.86 -12.75
N THR A 5 -5.33 -2.13 -12.16
CA THR A 5 -5.44 -2.56 -10.77
C THR A 5 -5.47 -4.08 -10.71
N TYR A 6 -4.65 -4.67 -9.86
CA TYR A 6 -4.62 -6.11 -9.62
C TYR A 6 -5.10 -6.40 -8.22
N GLU A 7 -5.88 -7.46 -8.07
CA GLU A 7 -6.37 -7.93 -6.79
C GLU A 7 -5.82 -9.32 -6.52
N ASN A 8 -5.24 -9.52 -5.34
CA ASN A 8 -4.77 -10.83 -4.90
C ASN A 8 -5.33 -11.15 -3.53
N ASN A 9 -5.42 -12.45 -3.24
CA ASN A 9 -5.88 -12.94 -1.96
C ASN A 9 -4.72 -13.07 -0.97
N ILE A 10 -5.00 -12.73 0.28
CA ILE A 10 -4.07 -12.93 1.40
C ILE A 10 -4.22 -14.37 1.88
N ASP A 11 -3.14 -15.12 1.97
CA ASP A 11 -3.20 -16.51 2.41
C ASP A 11 -3.36 -16.62 3.94
N LYS A 12 -3.49 -17.85 4.43
CA LYS A 12 -3.72 -18.11 5.86
C LYS A 12 -2.58 -17.63 6.76
N LYS A 13 -1.38 -17.48 6.21
CA LYS A 13 -0.20 -17.02 6.94
C LYS A 13 0.02 -15.51 6.79
N GLY A 14 -0.91 -14.80 6.15
CA GLY A 14 -0.80 -13.38 5.93
C GLY A 14 0.08 -12.99 4.76
N ARG A 15 0.47 -13.93 3.92
CA ARG A 15 1.33 -13.65 2.76
C ARG A 15 0.48 -13.39 1.54
N VAL A 16 1.00 -12.53 0.68
CA VAL A 16 0.37 -12.24 -0.61
C VAL A 16 1.44 -12.03 -1.67
N SER A 17 1.24 -12.63 -2.83
CA SER A 17 2.14 -12.44 -3.97
C SER A 17 1.92 -11.06 -4.57
N VAL A 18 3.01 -10.33 -4.79
CA VAL A 18 2.98 -9.06 -5.50
C VAL A 18 3.02 -9.38 -6.99
N PRO A 19 2.11 -8.81 -7.80
CA PRO A 19 2.11 -9.08 -9.24
C PRO A 19 3.49 -8.80 -9.86
N ALA A 20 3.93 -9.69 -10.76
CA ALA A 20 5.28 -9.62 -11.32
C ALA A 20 5.56 -8.29 -12.02
N GLN A 21 4.58 -7.72 -12.68
CA GLN A 21 4.71 -6.42 -13.34
C GLN A 21 5.02 -5.30 -12.34
N PHE A 22 4.37 -5.32 -11.18
CA PHE A 22 4.63 -4.34 -10.11
C PHE A 22 6.03 -4.51 -9.55
N ARG A 23 6.44 -5.76 -9.28
CA ARG A 23 7.78 -6.04 -8.76
C ARG A 23 8.87 -5.60 -9.72
N SER A 24 8.72 -5.91 -11.01
CA SER A 24 9.69 -5.51 -12.03
C SER A 24 9.79 -4.00 -12.14
N HIS A 25 8.67 -3.31 -12.15
CA HIS A 25 8.65 -1.85 -12.22
C HIS A 25 9.36 -1.22 -11.02
N LEU A 26 9.06 -1.69 -9.81
CA LEU A 26 9.69 -1.18 -8.59
C LEU A 26 11.17 -1.51 -8.53
N SER A 27 11.56 -2.72 -8.93
CA SER A 27 12.96 -3.13 -8.99
C SER A 27 13.77 -2.27 -9.96
N ASN A 28 13.21 -1.95 -11.12
CA ASN A 28 13.85 -1.06 -12.09
C ASN A 28 14.06 0.34 -11.55
N LEU A 29 13.22 0.76 -10.60
CA LEU A 29 13.35 2.06 -9.93
C LEU A 29 14.20 1.99 -8.65
N GLY A 30 14.75 0.81 -8.33
CA GLY A 30 15.58 0.62 -7.14
C GLY A 30 14.81 0.36 -5.85
N PHE A 31 13.53 0.03 -5.92
CA PHE A 31 12.71 -0.27 -4.74
C PHE A 31 12.54 -1.77 -4.56
N ASN A 32 12.56 -2.21 -3.30
CA ASN A 32 12.31 -3.60 -2.91
C ASN A 32 11.19 -3.74 -1.88
N SER A 33 10.35 -2.71 -1.77
CA SER A 33 9.29 -2.66 -0.79
C SER A 33 8.07 -1.95 -1.36
N ILE A 34 6.94 -2.11 -0.67
CA ILE A 34 5.68 -1.46 -1.04
C ILE A 34 4.97 -1.01 0.24
N ILE A 35 4.23 0.07 0.16
CA ILE A 35 3.48 0.61 1.31
C ILE A 35 2.05 0.08 1.24
N CYS A 36 1.60 -0.53 2.32
CA CYS A 36 0.27 -1.11 2.42
C CYS A 36 -0.54 -0.41 3.51
N PHE A 37 -1.81 -0.19 3.26
CA PHE A 37 -2.73 0.40 4.21
C PHE A 37 -4.16 -0.09 3.93
N PRO A 38 -5.05 -0.08 4.93
CA PRO A 38 -6.46 -0.40 4.71
C PRO A 38 -7.12 0.62 3.80
N SER A 39 -7.90 0.17 2.83
CA SER A 39 -8.61 1.07 1.92
C SER A 39 -9.64 1.89 2.68
N PHE A 40 -9.82 3.15 2.25
CA PHE A 40 -10.80 4.05 2.87
C PHE A 40 -12.23 3.75 2.44
N ASN A 41 -12.41 3.12 1.29
CA ASN A 41 -13.73 2.95 0.69
C ASN A 41 -14.08 1.51 0.30
N GLN A 42 -13.18 0.56 0.55
CA GLN A 42 -13.39 -0.85 0.22
C GLN A 42 -12.90 -1.74 1.34
N GLN A 43 -13.43 -2.95 1.43
CA GLN A 43 -13.02 -3.95 2.42
C GLN A 43 -11.80 -4.72 1.93
N CYS A 44 -10.70 -4.01 1.73
CA CYS A 44 -9.44 -4.60 1.28
C CYS A 44 -8.26 -3.73 1.72
N TRP A 45 -7.07 -4.27 1.62
CA TRP A 45 -5.84 -3.51 1.73
C TRP A 45 -5.50 -2.89 0.37
N GLU A 46 -4.81 -1.77 0.37
CA GLU A 46 -4.20 -1.19 -0.83
C GLU A 46 -2.69 -1.20 -0.68
N ALA A 47 -2.00 -1.44 -1.78
CA ALA A 47 -0.54 -1.43 -1.82
C ALA A 47 -0.08 -0.41 -2.86
N TRP A 48 0.69 0.58 -2.42
CA TRP A 48 1.14 1.69 -3.25
C TRP A 48 2.66 1.81 -3.21
N PRO A 49 3.30 2.09 -4.35
CA PRO A 49 4.71 2.46 -4.34
C PRO A 49 4.95 3.71 -3.52
N GLN A 50 6.09 3.78 -2.85
CA GLN A 50 6.44 4.93 -2.04
C GLN A 50 6.45 6.23 -2.87
N TYR A 51 6.99 6.21 -4.08
CA TYR A 51 7.05 7.40 -4.91
C TYR A 51 5.66 7.97 -5.22
N ARG A 52 4.64 7.10 -5.32
CA ARG A 52 3.27 7.53 -5.59
C ARG A 52 2.68 8.28 -4.40
N ILE A 53 2.96 7.80 -3.20
CA ILE A 53 2.52 8.47 -1.97
C ILE A 53 3.22 9.82 -1.85
N GLU A 54 4.50 9.90 -2.14
CA GLU A 54 5.26 11.15 -2.14
C GLU A 54 4.70 12.16 -3.14
N LYS A 55 4.35 11.72 -4.35
CA LYS A 55 3.76 12.59 -5.37
C LYS A 55 2.41 13.16 -4.93
N ILE A 56 1.59 12.35 -4.30
CA ILE A 56 0.29 12.81 -3.78
C ILE A 56 0.50 13.78 -2.65
N SER A 57 1.43 13.51 -1.74
CA SER A 57 1.78 14.41 -0.64
C SER A 57 2.26 15.76 -1.18
N ASP A 58 3.14 15.77 -2.19
CA ASP A 58 3.62 17.01 -2.81
C ASP A 58 2.48 17.77 -3.48
N ALA A 59 1.58 17.09 -4.17
CA ALA A 59 0.42 17.71 -4.78
C ALA A 59 -0.48 18.37 -3.74
N LEU A 60 -0.67 17.72 -2.59
CA LEU A 60 -1.45 18.28 -1.48
C LEU A 60 -0.77 19.49 -0.85
N ASP A 61 0.57 19.51 -0.81
CA ASP A 61 1.33 20.66 -0.30
C ASP A 61 1.15 21.90 -1.16
N ASN A 62 0.83 21.73 -2.45
CA ASN A 62 0.55 22.84 -3.38
C ASN A 62 -0.90 23.32 -3.32
N ILE A 63 -1.76 22.64 -2.59
CA ILE A 63 -3.12 23.08 -2.30
C ILE A 63 -3.07 23.90 -1.01
N ASN A 64 -4.16 24.53 -0.64
CA ASN A 64 -4.22 25.32 0.59
C ASN A 64 -3.70 24.52 1.80
N PRO A 65 -2.59 24.95 2.45
CA PRO A 65 -2.00 24.20 3.56
C PRO A 65 -2.89 24.14 4.80
N PHE A 66 -3.98 24.88 4.84
CA PHE A 66 -4.93 24.92 5.95
C PHE A 66 -6.16 24.05 5.71
N GLU A 67 -6.22 23.27 4.62
CA GLU A 67 -7.36 22.40 4.36
C GLU A 67 -7.32 21.14 5.26
N GLU A 68 -8.45 20.83 5.88
CA GLU A 68 -8.64 19.63 6.69
C GLU A 68 -8.37 18.34 5.93
N LYS A 69 -8.70 18.31 4.63
CA LYS A 69 -8.51 17.11 3.79
C LYS A 69 -7.07 16.67 3.70
N LYS A 70 -6.14 17.63 3.65
CA LYS A 70 -4.71 17.34 3.62
C LYS A 70 -4.28 16.65 4.91
N ASP A 71 -4.66 17.21 6.07
CA ASP A 71 -4.29 16.66 7.35
C ASP A 71 -4.91 15.28 7.56
N TYR A 72 -6.16 15.11 7.15
CA TYR A 72 -6.85 13.82 7.24
C TYR A 72 -6.13 12.75 6.40
N PHE A 73 -5.80 13.06 5.15
CA PHE A 73 -5.11 12.14 4.26
C PHE A 73 -3.74 11.73 4.84
N ALA A 74 -2.92 12.70 5.21
CA ALA A 74 -1.59 12.44 5.76
C ALA A 74 -1.68 11.62 7.04
N THR A 75 -2.56 11.98 7.96
CA THR A 75 -2.73 11.27 9.23
C THR A 75 -3.19 9.84 9.00
N SER A 76 -4.17 9.63 8.13
CA SER A 76 -4.71 8.30 7.86
C SER A 76 -3.68 7.39 7.21
N ILE A 77 -2.96 7.88 6.19
CA ILE A 77 -1.92 7.09 5.52
C ILE A 77 -0.78 6.78 6.50
N LEU A 78 -0.28 7.79 7.21
CA LEU A 78 0.89 7.63 8.08
C LEU A 78 0.58 6.76 9.31
N SER A 79 -0.61 6.86 9.86
CA SER A 79 -0.96 6.11 11.07
C SER A 79 -1.28 4.65 10.82
N GLU A 80 -1.77 4.29 9.63
CA GLU A 80 -2.22 2.94 9.33
C GLU A 80 -1.40 2.23 8.26
N SER A 81 -0.45 2.91 7.65
CA SER A 81 0.39 2.30 6.63
C SER A 81 1.54 1.50 7.23
N VAL A 82 1.98 0.51 6.47
CA VAL A 82 3.16 -0.28 6.80
C VAL A 82 3.98 -0.48 5.54
N ASN A 83 5.31 -0.35 5.66
CA ASN A 83 6.23 -0.59 4.56
C ASN A 83 6.70 -2.03 4.61
N LEU A 84 6.34 -2.83 3.60
CA LEU A 84 6.62 -4.26 3.57
C LEU A 84 7.65 -4.57 2.49
N ILE A 85 8.72 -5.26 2.89
CA ILE A 85 9.80 -5.67 2.01
C ILE A 85 9.42 -6.98 1.33
N PHE A 86 9.73 -7.10 0.04
CA PHE A 86 9.50 -8.33 -0.71
C PHE A 86 10.41 -9.44 -0.21
N ASP A 87 9.86 -10.64 -0.05
CA ASP A 87 10.68 -11.82 0.22
C ASP A 87 11.33 -12.35 -1.08
N THR A 88 12.10 -13.43 -0.98
CA THR A 88 12.81 -14.01 -2.14
C THR A 88 11.87 -14.55 -3.21
N GLU A 89 10.63 -14.81 -2.86
CA GLU A 89 9.62 -15.30 -3.79
C GLU A 89 8.67 -14.21 -4.29
N GLY A 90 8.97 -12.94 -3.98
CA GLY A 90 8.17 -11.82 -4.41
C GLY A 90 6.86 -11.64 -3.67
N ARG A 91 6.81 -12.13 -2.43
CA ARG A 91 5.64 -11.97 -1.57
C ARG A 91 5.90 -10.93 -0.49
N ILE A 92 4.81 -10.34 0.00
CA ILE A 92 4.81 -9.53 1.21
C ILE A 92 4.00 -10.24 2.28
N SER A 93 4.26 -9.92 3.55
CA SER A 93 3.57 -10.57 4.68
C SER A 93 2.92 -9.52 5.56
N LEU A 94 1.61 -9.64 5.71
CA LEU A 94 0.83 -8.85 6.66
C LEU A 94 0.78 -9.62 7.98
N THR A 95 1.23 -9.01 9.06
CA THR A 95 1.27 -9.67 10.36
C THR A 95 -0.15 -9.93 10.87
N LYS A 96 -0.28 -10.93 11.77
CA LYS A 96 -1.57 -11.21 12.41
C LYS A 96 -2.14 -9.97 13.10
N LYS A 97 -1.27 -9.17 13.72
CA LYS A 97 -1.68 -7.94 14.41
C LYS A 97 -2.32 -6.95 13.43
N LEU A 98 -1.71 -6.76 12.26
CA LEU A 98 -2.25 -5.87 11.23
C LEU A 98 -3.59 -6.36 10.72
N LEU A 99 -3.71 -7.65 10.43
CA LEU A 99 -4.94 -8.26 9.93
C LEU A 99 -6.07 -8.17 10.97
N GLN A 100 -5.77 -8.42 12.23
CA GLN A 100 -6.76 -8.34 13.30
C GLN A 100 -7.24 -6.90 13.52
N HIS A 101 -6.32 -5.96 13.52
CA HIS A 101 -6.64 -4.54 13.76
C HIS A 101 -7.55 -3.97 12.67
N SER A 102 -7.26 -4.30 11.42
CA SER A 102 -8.01 -3.76 10.27
C SER A 102 -9.33 -4.46 10.02
N LYS A 103 -9.51 -5.69 10.53
CA LYS A 103 -10.62 -6.59 10.20
C LYS A 103 -10.68 -6.97 8.72
N ILE A 104 -9.67 -6.64 7.94
CA ILE A 104 -9.56 -6.98 6.52
C ILE A 104 -8.60 -8.15 6.40
N LYS A 105 -9.10 -9.33 6.03
CA LYS A 105 -8.33 -10.57 6.15
C LYS A 105 -8.05 -11.27 4.84
N THR A 106 -8.64 -10.85 3.73
CA THR A 106 -8.64 -11.69 2.53
C THR A 106 -8.12 -11.04 1.26
N ARG A 107 -8.21 -9.72 1.09
CA ARG A 107 -7.91 -9.10 -0.20
C ARG A 107 -6.97 -7.91 -0.10
N ILE A 108 -6.14 -7.75 -1.14
CA ILE A 108 -5.29 -6.60 -1.31
C ILE A 108 -5.33 -6.15 -2.78
N LEU A 109 -5.40 -4.85 -2.99
CA LEU A 109 -5.34 -4.22 -4.32
C LEU A 109 -3.97 -3.59 -4.51
N PHE A 110 -3.40 -3.84 -5.67
CA PHE A 110 -2.13 -3.25 -6.08
C PHE A 110 -2.33 -2.14 -7.07
#